data_1a9e1d91a180c697360caaa0bf110c2e
#
_entry.id   1a9e1d91a180c697360caaa0bf110c2e
#
_cell.length_a   1.000
_cell.length_b   1.000
_cell.length_c   1.000
_cell.angle_alpha   90.00
_cell.angle_beta   90.00
_cell.angle_gamma   90.00
#
_symmetry.space_group_name_H-M   'P 1'
#
loop_
_entity.id
_entity.type
_entity.pdbx_description
1 polymer ?
#
loop_
_entity_poly.entity_id
_entity_poly.type
_entity_poly.pdbx_seq_one_letter_code
_entity_poly.pdbx_strand_id
1 'polypeptide(L)'
;QWVEENKRKVQHWFFSTDLTFYIKGGRVTKTAGFVGTMLSICPLLHVNYEGKLIPVQKVRTKKKVIEAIEKKMEELAENGLAYDGKCYISHSACQADAEAVASLVESRFPNLNGRVLINSIGTTIGSHTGPGTVALFFWGEERKS
;
A
#
# COMPACT_ATOMS: atom_id res chain seq x y z
N GLN A 1 -0.39 25.90 -5.36
CA GLN A 1 0.49 26.14 -4.20
C GLN A 1 0.26 25.06 -3.12
N TRP A 2 -0.95 24.94 -2.54
CA TRP A 2 -1.27 23.97 -1.48
C TRP A 2 -0.91 22.51 -1.86
N VAL A 3 -1.22 22.07 -3.08
CA VAL A 3 -0.90 20.72 -3.55
C VAL A 3 0.60 20.45 -3.53
N GLU A 4 1.41 21.41 -3.99
CA GLU A 4 2.87 21.27 -3.99
C GLU A 4 3.45 21.15 -2.58
N GLU A 5 2.91 21.92 -1.64
CA GLU A 5 3.34 21.90 -0.23
C GLU A 5 2.94 20.61 0.50
N ASN A 6 1.88 19.94 0.05
CA ASN A 6 1.29 18.81 0.78
C ASN A 6 1.34 17.45 0.05
N LYS A 7 1.68 17.40 -1.23
CA LYS A 7 1.68 16.17 -2.04
C LYS A 7 2.49 15.00 -1.43
N ARG A 8 3.49 15.30 -0.61
CA ARG A 8 4.33 14.28 0.04
C ARG A 8 3.73 13.70 1.32
N LYS A 9 2.67 14.31 1.84
CA LYS A 9 1.97 13.84 3.05
C LYS A 9 0.94 12.75 2.77
N VAL A 10 0.60 12.50 1.51
CA VAL A 10 -0.21 11.35 1.14
C VAL A 10 0.68 10.11 1.13
N GLN A 11 0.45 9.21 2.08
CA GLN A 11 1.16 7.94 2.17
C GLN A 11 0.57 6.95 1.16
N HIS A 12 1.44 6.22 0.46
CA HIS A 12 1.09 5.19 -0.51
C HIS A 12 1.81 3.90 -0.11
N TRP A 13 1.10 3.00 0.54
CA TRP A 13 1.59 1.68 0.93
C TRP A 13 0.84 0.61 0.15
N PHE A 14 1.52 -0.40 -0.30
CA PHE A 14 0.89 -1.47 -1.06
C PHE A 14 1.63 -2.79 -0.91
N PHE A 15 0.90 -3.86 -1.11
CA PHE A 15 1.46 -5.20 -1.22
C PHE A 15 0.95 -5.88 -2.49
N SER A 16 1.64 -6.92 -2.90
CA SER A 16 1.19 -7.81 -3.96
C SER A 16 1.48 -9.26 -3.60
N THR A 17 0.69 -10.17 -4.13
CA THR A 17 0.95 -11.60 -4.04
C THR A 17 1.84 -12.11 -5.18
N ASP A 18 2.09 -11.26 -6.20
CA ASP A 18 2.94 -11.58 -7.35
C ASP A 18 3.65 -10.32 -7.88
N LEU A 19 4.97 -10.34 -7.91
CA LEU A 19 5.80 -9.24 -8.45
C LEU A 19 6.13 -9.37 -9.95
N THR A 20 5.64 -10.39 -10.63
CA THR A 20 5.97 -10.65 -12.03
C THR A 20 5.68 -9.45 -12.92
N PHE A 21 4.53 -8.79 -12.73
CA PHE A 21 4.13 -7.62 -13.51
C PHE A 21 4.99 -6.40 -13.20
N TYR A 22 5.33 -6.18 -11.94
CA TYR A 22 6.23 -5.08 -11.52
C TYR A 22 7.61 -5.20 -12.16
N ILE A 23 8.14 -6.42 -12.25
CA ILE A 23 9.45 -6.70 -12.86
C ILE A 23 9.37 -6.51 -14.36
N LYS A 24 8.38 -7.11 -15.04
CA LYS A 24 8.16 -6.98 -16.48
C LYS A 24 7.96 -5.52 -16.90
N GLY A 25 7.24 -4.76 -16.08
CA GLY A 25 6.99 -3.34 -16.29
C GLY A 25 8.14 -2.40 -15.89
N GLY A 26 9.25 -2.94 -15.35
CA GLY A 26 10.41 -2.16 -14.93
C GLY A 26 10.20 -1.28 -13.69
N ARG A 27 9.16 -1.55 -12.87
CA ARG A 27 8.87 -0.80 -11.64
C ARG A 27 9.64 -1.33 -10.43
N VAL A 28 10.06 -2.58 -10.49
CA VAL A 28 10.96 -3.20 -9.49
C VAL A 28 12.08 -3.89 -10.24
N THR A 29 13.33 -3.61 -9.86
CA THR A 29 14.49 -4.24 -10.48
C THR A 29 14.72 -5.64 -9.92
N LYS A 30 15.24 -6.54 -10.76
CA LYS A 30 15.61 -7.90 -10.34
C LYS A 30 16.67 -7.93 -9.22
N THR A 31 17.45 -6.88 -9.11
CA THR A 31 18.54 -6.73 -8.13
C THR A 31 18.08 -6.32 -6.73
N ALA A 32 16.81 -5.94 -6.56
CA ALA A 32 16.27 -5.53 -5.25
C ALA A 32 16.17 -6.70 -4.22
N GLY A 33 16.90 -7.81 -4.43
CA GLY A 33 16.96 -8.94 -3.50
C GLY A 33 15.68 -9.76 -3.37
N PHE A 34 14.70 -9.52 -4.24
CA PHE A 34 13.40 -10.19 -4.19
C PHE A 34 13.29 -11.38 -5.17
N VAL A 35 14.23 -11.55 -6.09
CA VAL A 35 14.09 -12.42 -7.27
C VAL A 35 14.27 -13.91 -7.00
N GLY A 36 14.94 -14.29 -5.93
CA GLY A 36 15.24 -15.70 -5.65
C GLY A 36 14.23 -16.47 -4.79
N THR A 37 13.22 -15.76 -4.22
CA THR A 37 12.34 -16.34 -3.19
C THR A 37 10.85 -16.02 -3.44
N MET A 38 10.47 -15.71 -4.67
CA MET A 38 9.16 -15.09 -5.00
C MET A 38 7.93 -16.00 -4.87
N LEU A 39 8.08 -17.30 -4.77
CA LEU A 39 6.95 -18.25 -4.78
C LEU A 39 6.11 -18.28 -3.50
N SER A 40 6.50 -17.56 -2.43
CA SER A 40 5.81 -17.61 -1.14
C SER A 40 5.84 -16.27 -0.39
N ILE A 41 6.12 -15.16 -1.07
CA ILE A 41 6.30 -13.84 -0.43
C ILE A 41 5.25 -12.86 -0.93
N CYS A 42 4.63 -12.16 0.02
CA CYS A 42 3.80 -10.98 -0.22
C CYS A 42 4.65 -9.74 0.15
N PRO A 43 5.36 -9.13 -0.78
CA PRO A 43 6.18 -7.96 -0.45
C PRO A 43 5.32 -6.76 -0.10
N LEU A 44 5.74 -6.02 0.92
CA LEU A 44 5.22 -4.72 1.28
C LEU A 44 6.12 -3.64 0.67
N LEU A 45 5.52 -2.72 -0.05
CA LEU A 45 6.20 -1.63 -0.74
C LEU A 45 5.56 -0.28 -0.38
N HIS A 46 6.31 0.80 -0.62
CA HIS A 46 5.75 2.14 -0.58
C HIS A 46 6.24 2.99 -1.77
N VAL A 47 5.60 4.12 -1.96
CA VAL A 47 6.08 5.17 -2.87
C VAL A 47 6.87 6.18 -2.05
N ASN A 48 8.16 6.36 -2.38
CA ASN A 48 9.01 7.31 -1.67
C ASN A 48 8.76 8.78 -2.11
N TYR A 49 9.54 9.71 -1.55
CA TYR A 49 9.40 11.14 -1.86
C TYR A 49 9.68 11.49 -3.33
N GLU A 50 10.48 10.67 -4.04
CA GLU A 50 10.77 10.84 -5.47
C GLU A 50 9.69 10.22 -6.38
N GLY A 51 8.70 9.52 -5.81
CA GLY A 51 7.68 8.79 -6.57
C GLY A 51 8.12 7.38 -7.02
N LYS A 52 9.23 6.86 -6.49
CA LYS A 52 9.73 5.52 -6.80
C LYS A 52 9.06 4.46 -5.91
N LEU A 53 8.84 3.28 -6.48
CA LEU A 53 8.34 2.12 -5.74
C LEU A 53 9.48 1.43 -5.01
N ILE A 54 9.44 1.43 -3.69
CA ILE A 54 10.50 0.89 -2.83
C ILE A 54 9.98 -0.33 -2.08
N PRO A 55 10.56 -1.52 -2.28
CA PRO A 55 10.30 -2.69 -1.45
C PRO A 55 10.86 -2.47 -0.04
N VAL A 56 10.02 -2.67 0.98
CA VAL A 56 10.37 -2.40 2.39
C VAL A 56 10.49 -3.69 3.18
N GLN A 57 9.56 -4.62 2.99
CA GLN A 57 9.48 -5.82 3.80
C GLN A 57 9.09 -7.04 2.97
N LYS A 58 9.76 -8.16 3.22
CA LYS A 58 9.39 -9.49 2.71
C LYS A 58 8.48 -10.17 3.72
N VAL A 59 7.21 -10.34 3.37
CA VAL A 59 6.24 -10.98 4.24
C VAL A 59 5.81 -12.33 3.66
N ARG A 60 5.75 -13.37 4.47
CA ARG A 60 5.56 -14.74 3.95
C ARG A 60 4.11 -15.13 3.71
N THR A 61 3.14 -14.46 4.31
CA THR A 61 1.73 -14.81 4.16
C THR A 61 0.87 -13.60 3.90
N LYS A 62 -0.25 -13.80 3.21
CA LYS A 62 -1.24 -12.75 2.97
C LYS A 62 -1.77 -12.17 4.29
N LYS A 63 -2.09 -13.01 5.28
CA LYS A 63 -2.55 -12.55 6.59
C LYS A 63 -1.55 -11.60 7.23
N LYS A 64 -0.27 -11.96 7.25
CA LYS A 64 0.80 -11.13 7.84
C LYS A 64 1.04 -9.82 7.08
N VAL A 65 0.90 -9.81 5.76
CA VAL A 65 1.09 -8.56 4.99
C VAL A 65 -0.10 -7.62 5.18
N ILE A 66 -1.30 -8.13 5.37
CA ILE A 66 -2.47 -7.32 5.74
C ILE A 66 -2.25 -6.66 7.10
N GLU A 67 -1.74 -7.39 8.08
CA GLU A 67 -1.37 -6.83 9.39
C GLU A 67 -0.23 -5.82 9.25
N ALA A 68 0.77 -6.09 8.41
CA ALA A 68 1.92 -5.22 8.21
C ALA A 68 1.56 -3.88 7.54
N ILE A 69 0.67 -3.89 6.54
CA ILE A 69 0.26 -2.64 5.89
C ILE A 69 -0.58 -1.76 6.82
N GLU A 70 -1.46 -2.36 7.61
CA GLU A 70 -2.21 -1.63 8.63
C GLU A 70 -1.28 -1.03 9.70
N LYS A 71 -0.28 -1.79 10.13
CA LYS A 71 0.74 -1.31 11.07
C LYS A 71 1.49 -0.07 10.56
N LYS A 72 1.74 0.00 9.25
CA LYS A 72 2.33 1.20 8.64
C LYS A 72 1.40 2.42 8.75
N MET A 73 0.10 2.22 8.68
CA MET A 73 -0.84 3.30 8.92
C MET A 73 -0.82 3.75 10.38
N GLU A 74 -0.76 2.84 11.35
CA GLU A 74 -0.60 3.22 12.78
C GLU A 74 0.67 4.06 13.01
N GLU A 75 1.77 3.69 12.36
CA GLU A 75 3.07 4.35 12.52
C GLU A 75 3.13 5.74 11.88
N LEU A 76 2.45 5.96 10.75
CA LEU A 76 2.68 7.09 9.87
C LEU A 76 1.47 8.02 9.68
N ALA A 77 0.28 7.59 10.05
CA ALA A 77 -0.92 8.44 9.94
C ALA A 77 -0.80 9.69 10.82
N GLU A 78 -1.34 10.80 10.34
CA GLU A 78 -1.42 12.04 11.11
C GLU A 78 -2.16 11.77 12.42
N ASN A 79 -1.54 12.13 13.54
CA ASN A 79 -2.01 11.85 14.90
C ASN A 79 -2.10 10.34 15.28
N GLY A 80 -1.41 9.46 14.54
CA GLY A 80 -1.38 8.02 14.84
C GLY A 80 -2.78 7.40 14.88
N LEU A 81 -3.10 6.64 15.91
CA LEU A 81 -4.41 5.99 16.10
C LEU A 81 -5.58 6.96 16.28
N ALA A 82 -5.33 8.24 16.54
CA ALA A 82 -6.35 9.29 16.58
C ALA A 82 -6.67 9.88 15.19
N TYR A 83 -6.11 9.30 14.12
CA TYR A 83 -6.36 9.74 12.73
C TYR A 83 -7.85 9.89 12.44
N ASP A 84 -8.25 11.08 12.02
CA ASP A 84 -9.62 11.47 11.71
C ASP A 84 -9.86 11.82 10.25
N GLY A 85 -8.87 11.54 9.41
CA GLY A 85 -8.97 11.74 7.96
C GLY A 85 -9.65 10.59 7.23
N LYS A 86 -9.70 10.70 5.91
CA LYS A 86 -10.19 9.63 5.03
C LYS A 86 -9.10 8.60 4.73
N CYS A 87 -9.53 7.37 4.51
CA CYS A 87 -8.68 6.28 4.07
C CYS A 87 -9.24 5.68 2.77
N TYR A 88 -8.36 5.43 1.82
CA TYR A 88 -8.71 4.87 0.52
C TYR A 88 -7.93 3.59 0.26
N ILE A 89 -8.57 2.65 -0.41
CA ILE A 89 -7.94 1.43 -0.92
C ILE A 89 -8.21 1.32 -2.42
N SER A 90 -7.18 0.94 -3.17
CA SER A 90 -7.32 0.48 -4.54
C SER A 90 -6.77 -0.94 -4.65
N HIS A 91 -7.46 -1.80 -5.41
CA HIS A 91 -7.02 -3.18 -5.59
C HIS A 91 -7.09 -3.63 -7.05
N SER A 92 -6.33 -4.66 -7.39
CA SER A 92 -6.34 -5.29 -8.70
C SER A 92 -6.84 -6.73 -8.58
N ALA A 93 -8.11 -6.95 -8.95
CA ALA A 93 -8.80 -8.25 -8.94
C ALA A 93 -8.70 -9.04 -7.62
N CYS A 94 -8.71 -8.35 -6.47
CA CYS A 94 -8.63 -8.98 -5.15
C CYS A 94 -9.49 -8.25 -4.10
N GLN A 95 -10.78 -8.11 -4.40
CA GLN A 95 -11.75 -7.41 -3.54
C GLN A 95 -11.74 -7.92 -2.09
N ALA A 96 -11.72 -9.24 -1.88
CA ALA A 96 -11.72 -9.82 -0.54
C ALA A 96 -10.50 -9.42 0.29
N ASP A 97 -9.33 -9.32 -0.33
CA ASP A 97 -8.11 -8.86 0.34
C ASP A 97 -8.20 -7.36 0.70
N ALA A 98 -8.76 -6.55 -0.20
CA ALA A 98 -9.02 -5.14 0.05
C ALA A 98 -10.00 -4.94 1.22
N GLU A 99 -11.06 -5.72 1.28
CA GLU A 99 -12.04 -5.71 2.37
C GLU A 99 -11.43 -6.14 3.71
N ALA A 100 -10.52 -7.11 3.70
CA ALA A 100 -9.80 -7.53 4.89
C ALA A 100 -8.91 -6.40 5.45
N VAL A 101 -8.19 -5.68 4.59
CA VAL A 101 -7.42 -4.49 5.00
C VAL A 101 -8.35 -3.41 5.54
N ALA A 102 -9.44 -3.10 4.84
CA ALA A 102 -10.41 -2.08 5.24
C ALA A 102 -11.01 -2.37 6.61
N SER A 103 -11.44 -3.61 6.85
CA SER A 103 -12.02 -4.04 8.12
C SER A 103 -11.02 -3.89 9.27
N LEU A 104 -9.76 -4.25 9.03
CA LEU A 104 -8.71 -4.11 10.04
C LEU A 104 -8.44 -2.62 10.36
N VAL A 105 -8.32 -1.76 9.35
CA VAL A 105 -8.16 -0.31 9.52
C VAL A 105 -9.34 0.27 10.29
N GLU A 106 -10.58 -0.03 9.88
CA GLU A 106 -11.78 0.48 10.55
C GLU A 106 -11.87 0.05 12.02
N SER A 107 -11.36 -1.14 12.36
CA SER A 107 -11.31 -1.63 13.74
C SER A 107 -10.27 -0.95 14.61
N ARG A 108 -9.19 -0.44 14.01
CA ARG A 108 -8.05 0.16 14.72
C ARG A 108 -8.13 1.68 14.84
N PHE A 109 -8.82 2.35 13.91
CA PHE A 109 -8.90 3.81 13.85
C PHE A 109 -10.31 4.29 14.17
N PRO A 110 -10.64 4.53 15.45
CA PRO A 110 -12.02 4.84 15.87
C PRO A 110 -12.52 6.20 15.38
N ASN A 111 -11.62 7.12 15.04
CA ASN A 111 -11.96 8.46 14.59
C ASN A 111 -11.95 8.62 13.06
N LEU A 112 -11.76 7.53 12.32
CA LEU A 112 -11.71 7.55 10.86
C LEU A 112 -12.94 8.29 10.27
N ASN A 113 -12.71 9.16 9.29
CA ASN A 113 -13.77 9.94 8.65
C ASN A 113 -14.58 9.08 7.66
N GLY A 114 -15.55 8.37 8.18
CA GLY A 114 -16.37 7.42 7.42
C GLY A 114 -15.67 6.07 7.21
N ARG A 115 -16.27 5.24 6.37
CA ARG A 115 -15.70 3.94 6.01
C ARG A 115 -14.51 4.10 5.06
N VAL A 116 -13.64 3.11 5.03
CA VAL A 116 -12.60 3.00 4.01
C VAL A 116 -13.25 2.88 2.63
N LEU A 117 -12.85 3.74 1.71
CA LEU A 117 -13.35 3.73 0.33
C LEU A 117 -12.51 2.78 -0.52
N ILE A 118 -13.15 1.77 -1.09
CA ILE A 118 -12.50 0.74 -1.91
C ILE A 118 -12.86 0.91 -3.37
N ASN A 119 -11.86 0.96 -4.24
CA ASN A 119 -12.01 1.04 -5.69
C ASN A 119 -11.05 0.09 -6.42
N SER A 120 -11.35 -0.22 -7.67
CA SER A 120 -10.43 -0.93 -8.55
C SER A 120 -9.29 -0.04 -9.01
N ILE A 121 -8.10 -0.61 -9.14
CA ILE A 121 -6.96 0.06 -9.79
C ILE A 121 -7.28 0.28 -11.27
N GLY A 122 -6.93 1.45 -11.80
CA GLY A 122 -7.09 1.75 -13.23
C GLY A 122 -6.21 0.86 -14.11
N THR A 123 -6.59 0.69 -15.38
CA THR A 123 -5.97 -0.27 -16.30
C THR A 123 -4.49 -0.02 -16.55
N THR A 124 -4.06 1.24 -16.64
CA THR A 124 -2.64 1.59 -16.84
C THR A 124 -1.77 1.11 -15.68
N ILE A 125 -2.13 1.45 -14.44
CA ILE A 125 -1.41 1.00 -13.26
C ILE A 125 -1.58 -0.51 -13.07
N GLY A 126 -2.77 -1.04 -13.29
CA GLY A 126 -3.06 -2.47 -13.17
C GLY A 126 -2.22 -3.35 -14.09
N SER A 127 -1.91 -2.91 -15.30
CA SER A 127 -1.02 -3.65 -16.19
C SER A 127 0.44 -3.69 -15.73
N HIS A 128 0.86 -2.77 -14.87
CA HIS A 128 2.20 -2.75 -14.27
C HIS A 128 2.27 -3.42 -12.90
N THR A 129 1.16 -3.52 -12.18
CA THR A 129 1.10 -4.12 -10.84
C THR A 129 0.56 -5.54 -10.84
N GLY A 130 -0.30 -5.87 -11.78
CA GLY A 130 -0.94 -7.19 -11.91
C GLY A 130 -2.01 -7.46 -10.86
N PRO A 131 -2.71 -8.60 -10.99
CA PRO A 131 -3.72 -9.02 -10.03
C PRO A 131 -3.09 -9.33 -8.67
N GLY A 132 -3.86 -9.16 -7.58
CA GLY A 132 -3.41 -9.43 -6.22
C GLY A 132 -2.70 -8.25 -5.55
N THR A 133 -2.74 -7.05 -6.13
CA THR A 133 -2.22 -5.82 -5.51
C THR A 133 -3.32 -5.13 -4.72
N VAL A 134 -2.99 -4.76 -3.48
CA VAL A 134 -3.81 -3.88 -2.62
C VAL A 134 -2.97 -2.68 -2.22
N ALA A 135 -3.47 -1.49 -2.48
CA ALA A 135 -2.83 -0.23 -2.12
C ALA A 135 -3.68 0.56 -1.12
N LEU A 136 -3.04 1.05 -0.06
CA LEU A 136 -3.63 1.80 1.04
C LEU A 136 -3.13 3.25 0.99
N PHE A 137 -4.05 4.21 1.06
CA PHE A 137 -3.74 5.63 1.01
C PHE A 137 -4.35 6.34 2.22
N PHE A 138 -3.53 7.14 2.87
CA PHE A 138 -3.93 7.93 4.03
C PHE A 138 -3.05 9.18 4.15
N TRP A 139 -3.52 10.14 4.90
CA TRP A 139 -2.78 11.36 5.19
C TRP A 139 -1.85 11.16 6.40
N GLY A 140 -0.61 11.54 6.28
CA GLY A 140 0.33 11.29 7.36
C GLY A 140 1.63 12.10 7.25
N GLU A 141 2.70 11.55 7.80
CA GLU A 141 4.02 12.15 7.70
C GLU A 141 4.47 12.32 6.26
N GLU A 142 5.39 13.23 6.01
CA GLU A 142 6.01 13.36 4.69
C GLU A 142 6.76 12.08 4.31
N ARG A 143 6.54 11.62 3.08
CA ARG A 143 7.25 10.46 2.54
C ARG A 143 8.74 10.71 2.50
N LYS A 144 9.51 9.79 3.03
CA LYS A 144 10.98 9.80 3.07
C LYS A 144 11.55 8.97 1.91
N SER A 145 12.84 8.89 1.84
CA SER A 145 13.58 8.09 0.84
C SER A 145 13.27 6.59 0.92
#